data_026621d14ee47cb1121cd2e6a81646e6
#
_entry.id   026621d14ee47cb1121cd2e6a81646e6
#
_cell.length_a   1.000
_cell.length_b   1.000
_cell.length_c   1.000
_cell.angle_alpha   90.00
_cell.angle_beta   90.00
_cell.angle_gamma   90.00
#
_symmetry.space_group_name_H-M   'P 1'
#
loop_
_entity.id
_entity.type
_entity.pdbx_description
1 polymer ?
#
loop_
_entity_poly.entity_id
_entity_poly.type
_entity_poly.pdbx_seq_one_letter_code
_entity_poly.pdbx_strand_id
1 'polypeptide(L)'
;VTYAITAGVVAKAELSLDKASYVSDGEMTVTVTLKDAQGNAVSGQAAGLKDVKVPNAVLKGAWTETTANAGIYRATYTAKTAGSGLQATLTLNGASATPVTYAITAGVVAKAELSLDKASYVSDGEMTVTVTLKDAQGNAVSGQATSLKDVKVPNAELKGEWTETTANAGIYRATYTAKTAGTGLQATLTLNGASATPVAYAITAGVATVTHSTIVLDKASYVSGEAMTVTVTLKDAQGNPVSGQEGGLDNAVAVPGGRIQTETHWSEEAVGTGKYRATYVARVAGNNQTATLKLSGEVRPSNKYAITAGPAVPDTSTIDVDGERYMAGGDMKVTVTLKDAAGNAVSGQTDSLKDVAVPNAVLKGAWTETAANSGVYSGTYTAQQTGTGLKATLKHTGWSREVASKAYVIASLTFEAVIVGGHQFPVSAGFPSTGFSGATFTLKLKDASASDFNWAANASWVNVNDGVVSFTGQGTGSSVTITATPKTGGNAITYSFNLKKWFTRKGNQTMSWRQANMTCSLPRIDELTDSTARIINGAWIENNPSRAVGPLWSEWGDLANYSNSGFDGLYSDFLWTLEQHPNSRNNHYLVYLNSGRVTSGNDLTGYYVVCRQEL
;
A
#
# COMPACT_ATOMS: atom_id res chain seq x y z
N VAL A 1 -21.02 -119.77 64.01
CA VAL A 1 -21.30 -118.38 64.47
C VAL A 1 -20.65 -117.43 63.48
N THR A 2 -21.42 -116.67 62.75
CA THR A 2 -20.93 -115.61 61.92
C THR A 2 -20.94 -114.31 62.73
N TYR A 3 -19.85 -113.75 62.77
CA TYR A 3 -19.76 -112.39 63.39
C TYR A 3 -19.37 -111.35 62.34
N ALA A 4 -19.85 -110.26 62.47
CA ALA A 4 -19.54 -109.13 61.63
C ALA A 4 -18.63 -108.19 62.36
N ILE A 5 -17.57 -107.82 61.74
CA ILE A 5 -16.73 -106.75 62.25
C ILE A 5 -17.11 -105.44 61.50
N THR A 6 -17.53 -104.45 62.24
CA THR A 6 -17.84 -103.13 61.70
C THR A 6 -16.62 -102.23 61.86
N ALA A 7 -16.40 -101.36 60.92
CA ALA A 7 -15.35 -100.39 61.00
C ALA A 7 -15.47 -99.51 62.23
N GLY A 8 -14.38 -99.15 62.82
CA GLY A 8 -14.31 -98.22 63.94
C GLY A 8 -14.63 -96.80 63.55
N VAL A 9 -14.35 -95.85 64.44
CA VAL A 9 -14.48 -94.40 64.14
C VAL A 9 -13.46 -93.94 63.09
N VAL A 10 -13.82 -92.92 62.28
CA VAL A 10 -12.88 -92.34 61.29
C VAL A 10 -11.60 -91.90 61.97
N ALA A 11 -10.48 -92.42 61.52
CA ALA A 11 -9.13 -92.13 62.00
C ALA A 11 -8.21 -91.62 60.86
N LYS A 12 -8.56 -91.92 59.64
CA LYS A 12 -7.79 -91.54 58.43
C LYS A 12 -8.79 -90.99 57.42
N ALA A 13 -8.44 -89.85 56.86
CA ALA A 13 -9.23 -89.18 55.76
C ALA A 13 -8.29 -88.87 54.60
N GLU A 14 -8.74 -89.20 53.40
CA GLU A 14 -8.07 -88.79 52.14
C GLU A 14 -9.06 -87.99 51.34
N LEU A 15 -8.51 -86.92 50.73
CA LEU A 15 -9.31 -85.99 49.87
C LEU A 15 -8.66 -85.97 48.52
N SER A 16 -9.46 -86.00 47.44
CA SER A 16 -8.97 -85.83 46.07
C SER A 16 -10.00 -85.05 45.19
N LEU A 17 -9.48 -84.44 44.17
CA LEU A 17 -10.23 -83.76 43.14
C LEU A 17 -9.98 -84.42 41.79
N ASP A 18 -10.93 -84.46 40.88
CA ASP A 18 -10.82 -85.03 39.54
C ASP A 18 -9.88 -84.31 38.62
N LYS A 19 -9.65 -82.99 38.90
CA LYS A 19 -8.75 -82.09 38.13
C LYS A 19 -7.99 -81.16 39.06
N ALA A 20 -6.84 -80.64 38.59
CA ALA A 20 -6.07 -79.57 39.26
C ALA A 20 -6.56 -78.14 38.85
N SER A 21 -7.33 -78.02 37.80
CA SER A 21 -7.85 -76.75 37.33
C SER A 21 -9.27 -76.88 36.74
N TYR A 22 -10.10 -75.95 37.05
CA TYR A 22 -11.50 -75.89 36.61
C TYR A 22 -11.78 -74.52 35.94
N VAL A 23 -12.78 -74.51 35.06
CA VAL A 23 -13.33 -73.27 34.52
C VAL A 23 -14.53 -72.88 35.35
N SER A 24 -14.71 -71.64 35.63
CA SER A 24 -15.92 -71.10 36.29
C SER A 24 -17.19 -71.66 35.66
N ASP A 25 -18.14 -72.02 36.47
CA ASP A 25 -19.38 -72.75 36.17
C ASP A 25 -19.16 -74.22 35.78
N GLY A 26 -17.93 -74.67 35.70
CA GLY A 26 -17.58 -76.10 35.49
C GLY A 26 -17.87 -76.93 36.70
N GLU A 27 -18.11 -78.24 36.46
CA GLU A 27 -18.32 -79.22 37.51
C GLU A 27 -16.98 -79.75 38.05
N MET A 28 -16.90 -79.93 39.37
CA MET A 28 -15.79 -80.42 40.12
C MET A 28 -16.24 -81.70 40.88
N THR A 29 -15.61 -82.81 40.68
CA THR A 29 -15.88 -84.02 41.45
C THR A 29 -14.90 -84.11 42.61
N VAL A 30 -15.42 -84.07 43.80
CA VAL A 30 -14.63 -84.21 45.03
C VAL A 30 -14.88 -85.60 45.59
N THR A 31 -13.80 -86.29 45.88
CA THR A 31 -13.84 -87.67 46.43
C THR A 31 -13.17 -87.69 47.78
N VAL A 32 -13.83 -88.30 48.76
CA VAL A 32 -13.35 -88.47 50.10
C VAL A 32 -13.27 -90.01 50.38
N THR A 33 -12.18 -90.49 50.95
CA THR A 33 -12.03 -91.83 51.39
C THR A 33 -11.80 -91.83 52.92
N LEU A 34 -12.64 -92.50 53.65
CA LEU A 34 -12.60 -92.60 55.10
C LEU A 34 -12.26 -93.99 55.59
N LYS A 35 -11.26 -94.07 56.48
CA LYS A 35 -10.82 -95.34 57.06
C LYS A 35 -10.68 -95.18 58.56
N ASP A 36 -10.85 -96.29 59.31
CA ASP A 36 -10.58 -96.37 60.72
C ASP A 36 -9.03 -96.48 60.97
N ALA A 37 -8.62 -96.61 62.25
CA ALA A 37 -7.19 -96.74 62.65
C ALA A 37 -6.53 -97.95 62.06
N GLN A 38 -7.25 -99.05 61.77
CA GLN A 38 -6.79 -100.33 61.19
C GLN A 38 -6.83 -100.32 59.66
N GLY A 39 -7.36 -99.24 59.04
CA GLY A 39 -7.44 -99.16 57.60
C GLY A 39 -8.74 -99.66 56.96
N ASN A 40 -9.77 -100.05 57.77
CA ASN A 40 -11.05 -100.52 57.26
C ASN A 40 -11.86 -99.30 56.76
N ALA A 41 -12.59 -99.51 55.70
CA ALA A 41 -13.46 -98.46 55.13
C ALA A 41 -14.63 -98.11 56.06
N VAL A 42 -14.82 -96.81 56.32
CA VAL A 42 -15.91 -96.30 57.21
C VAL A 42 -17.06 -95.76 56.40
N SER A 43 -18.21 -96.54 56.42
CA SER A 43 -19.40 -96.20 55.70
C SER A 43 -20.41 -95.34 56.50
N GLY A 44 -21.44 -94.79 55.86
CA GLY A 44 -22.53 -94.07 56.51
C GLY A 44 -22.18 -92.66 56.97
N GLN A 45 -21.09 -92.09 56.55
CA GLN A 45 -20.61 -90.76 56.99
C GLN A 45 -20.99 -89.57 56.02
N ALA A 46 -21.83 -89.80 55.04
CA ALA A 46 -22.21 -88.76 54.04
C ALA A 46 -22.71 -87.47 54.70
N ALA A 47 -23.51 -87.56 55.75
CA ALA A 47 -24.03 -86.40 56.50
C ALA A 47 -22.94 -85.59 57.23
N GLY A 48 -21.81 -86.32 57.63
CA GLY A 48 -20.68 -85.65 58.30
C GLY A 48 -19.76 -84.87 57.33
N LEU A 49 -19.83 -85.16 56.05
CA LEU A 49 -18.99 -84.50 55.03
C LEU A 49 -19.43 -83.12 54.62
N LYS A 50 -20.47 -82.51 55.27
CA LYS A 50 -20.86 -81.13 55.09
C LYS A 50 -19.73 -80.14 55.42
N ASP A 51 -18.74 -80.53 56.20
CA ASP A 51 -17.61 -79.73 56.65
C ASP A 51 -16.41 -79.73 55.69
N VAL A 52 -16.52 -80.48 54.56
CA VAL A 52 -15.55 -80.39 53.48
C VAL A 52 -15.58 -78.97 52.91
N LYS A 53 -14.44 -78.32 53.00
CA LYS A 53 -14.34 -76.92 52.45
C LYS A 53 -13.72 -76.97 51.08
N VAL A 54 -14.43 -76.46 50.09
CA VAL A 54 -13.98 -76.30 48.72
C VAL A 54 -14.13 -74.80 48.37
N PRO A 55 -13.12 -74.00 48.70
CA PRO A 55 -13.18 -72.51 48.46
C PRO A 55 -13.56 -72.19 47.01
N ASN A 56 -14.31 -71.08 46.83
CA ASN A 56 -14.69 -70.60 45.54
C ASN A 56 -15.61 -71.49 44.70
N ALA A 57 -16.12 -72.62 45.32
CA ALA A 57 -17.06 -73.54 44.69
C ALA A 57 -18.29 -73.77 45.56
N VAL A 58 -19.38 -74.13 44.97
CA VAL A 58 -20.69 -74.38 45.64
C VAL A 58 -21.09 -75.81 45.43
N LEU A 59 -21.40 -76.53 46.55
CA LEU A 59 -21.86 -77.94 46.53
C LEU A 59 -23.16 -78.03 45.69
N LYS A 60 -23.12 -78.94 44.71
CA LYS A 60 -24.27 -79.26 43.83
C LYS A 60 -24.85 -80.60 44.23
N GLY A 61 -25.74 -80.62 45.18
CA GLY A 61 -26.34 -81.87 45.68
C GLY A 61 -25.70 -82.41 46.96
N ALA A 62 -26.11 -83.61 47.41
CA ALA A 62 -25.64 -84.23 48.61
C ALA A 62 -24.38 -85.12 48.39
N TRP A 63 -23.59 -85.31 49.43
CA TRP A 63 -22.57 -86.37 49.41
C TRP A 63 -23.20 -87.74 49.28
N THR A 64 -22.71 -88.60 48.44
CA THR A 64 -23.19 -89.92 48.23
C THR A 64 -22.02 -90.95 48.44
N GLU A 65 -22.30 -92.03 49.18
CA GLU A 65 -21.35 -93.09 49.25
C GLU A 65 -21.46 -94.00 48.03
N THR A 66 -20.30 -94.41 47.46
CA THR A 66 -20.31 -95.26 46.29
C THR A 66 -20.71 -96.69 46.66
N THR A 67 -21.67 -97.29 45.95
CA THR A 67 -22.21 -98.63 46.30
C THR A 67 -21.20 -99.72 46.22
N ALA A 68 -20.12 -99.58 45.48
CA ALA A 68 -19.10 -100.62 45.28
C ALA A 68 -17.96 -100.62 46.32
N ASN A 69 -17.77 -99.54 47.01
CA ASN A 69 -16.71 -99.38 47.99
C ASN A 69 -17.20 -98.57 49.18
N ALA A 70 -17.61 -99.28 50.22
CA ALA A 70 -17.93 -98.59 51.48
C ALA A 70 -16.77 -97.71 51.92
N GLY A 71 -17.08 -96.53 52.41
CA GLY A 71 -16.10 -95.51 52.86
C GLY A 71 -15.53 -94.60 51.81
N ILE A 72 -15.99 -94.68 50.55
CA ILE A 72 -15.66 -93.73 49.49
C ILE A 72 -16.93 -92.85 49.17
N TYR A 73 -16.76 -91.59 49.30
CA TYR A 73 -17.85 -90.59 49.15
C TYR A 73 -17.51 -89.66 48.00
N ARG A 74 -18.53 -89.28 47.23
CA ARG A 74 -18.38 -88.33 46.16
C ARG A 74 -19.44 -87.26 46.26
N ALA A 75 -19.02 -86.03 45.89
CA ALA A 75 -19.91 -84.91 45.67
C ALA A 75 -19.46 -84.09 44.49
N THR A 76 -20.43 -83.53 43.82
CA THR A 76 -20.18 -82.54 42.74
C THR A 76 -20.31 -81.14 43.28
N TYR A 77 -19.33 -80.30 42.99
CA TYR A 77 -19.34 -78.88 43.25
C TYR A 77 -19.38 -78.15 41.90
N THR A 78 -19.90 -76.89 41.89
CA THR A 78 -19.79 -75.98 40.76
C THR A 78 -18.74 -74.95 41.10
N ALA A 79 -17.67 -74.83 40.31
CA ALA A 79 -16.69 -73.76 40.41
C ALA A 79 -17.34 -72.40 40.20
N LYS A 80 -17.15 -71.36 41.04
CA LYS A 80 -17.82 -70.06 40.93
C LYS A 80 -16.85 -68.91 40.80
N THR A 81 -15.95 -68.75 41.75
CA THR A 81 -15.04 -67.64 41.80
C THR A 81 -13.66 -68.00 41.36
N ALA A 82 -13.08 -67.35 40.35
CA ALA A 82 -11.73 -67.60 39.88
C ALA A 82 -10.69 -67.33 41.01
N GLY A 83 -9.67 -68.10 41.04
CA GLY A 83 -8.59 -68.08 42.02
C GLY A 83 -7.54 -69.11 41.78
N SER A 84 -6.33 -68.84 42.16
CA SER A 84 -5.19 -69.80 42.09
C SER A 84 -4.75 -70.18 43.49
N GLY A 85 -4.14 -71.35 43.63
CA GLY A 85 -3.64 -71.86 44.92
C GLY A 85 -4.74 -72.14 45.95
N LEU A 86 -6.00 -72.32 45.49
CA LEU A 86 -7.11 -72.72 46.32
C LEU A 86 -6.86 -74.11 46.92
N GLN A 87 -7.24 -74.35 48.20
CA GLN A 87 -7.04 -75.62 48.86
C GLN A 87 -8.38 -76.18 49.37
N ALA A 88 -8.72 -77.34 48.83
CA ALA A 88 -9.80 -78.15 49.38
C ALA A 88 -9.26 -78.85 50.67
N THR A 89 -10.06 -78.80 51.76
CA THR A 89 -9.71 -79.29 53.08
C THR A 89 -10.83 -80.09 53.69
N LEU A 90 -10.46 -81.13 54.47
CA LEU A 90 -11.41 -81.89 55.26
C LEU A 90 -10.78 -82.19 56.66
N THR A 91 -11.57 -81.95 57.68
CA THR A 91 -11.31 -82.47 59.01
C THR A 91 -12.63 -83.10 59.53
N LEU A 92 -12.62 -84.39 59.85
CA LEU A 92 -13.79 -85.11 60.34
C LEU A 92 -13.40 -85.94 61.57
N ASN A 93 -14.07 -85.70 62.70
CA ASN A 93 -13.82 -86.39 63.94
C ASN A 93 -12.33 -86.40 64.39
N GLY A 94 -11.57 -85.37 64.09
CA GLY A 94 -10.15 -85.19 64.38
C GLY A 94 -9.21 -85.79 63.30
N ALA A 95 -9.71 -86.51 62.30
CA ALA A 95 -8.92 -86.99 61.17
C ALA A 95 -8.91 -85.90 60.08
N SER A 96 -7.72 -85.41 59.72
CA SER A 96 -7.53 -84.37 58.69
C SER A 96 -6.95 -84.97 57.41
N ALA A 97 -7.51 -84.65 56.27
CA ALA A 97 -6.90 -84.96 54.97
C ALA A 97 -5.82 -83.97 54.60
N THR A 98 -4.82 -84.41 53.82
CA THR A 98 -3.89 -83.47 53.21
C THR A 98 -4.62 -82.53 52.30
N PRO A 99 -4.44 -81.21 52.42
CA PRO A 99 -5.09 -80.24 51.54
C PRO A 99 -4.75 -80.49 50.07
N VAL A 100 -5.75 -80.40 49.17
CA VAL A 100 -5.59 -80.57 47.75
C VAL A 100 -5.65 -79.19 47.08
N THR A 101 -4.53 -78.79 46.45
CA THR A 101 -4.43 -77.50 45.75
C THR A 101 -5.07 -77.61 44.37
N TYR A 102 -5.81 -76.60 44.00
CA TYR A 102 -6.44 -76.43 42.69
C TYR A 102 -6.57 -75.00 42.29
N ALA A 103 -6.97 -74.72 41.04
CA ALA A 103 -7.27 -73.38 40.52
C ALA A 103 -8.64 -73.38 39.87
N ILE A 104 -9.26 -72.23 39.88
CA ILE A 104 -10.45 -71.92 39.07
C ILE A 104 -10.10 -70.73 38.15
N THR A 105 -10.20 -70.96 36.84
CA THR A 105 -10.04 -69.92 35.83
C THR A 105 -11.40 -69.29 35.45
N ALA A 106 -11.42 -68.05 34.99
CA ALA A 106 -12.64 -67.47 34.46
C ALA A 106 -13.17 -68.25 33.27
N GLY A 107 -14.49 -68.18 33.07
CA GLY A 107 -15.17 -68.79 31.94
C GLY A 107 -15.06 -67.91 30.68
N VAL A 108 -15.93 -68.20 29.70
CA VAL A 108 -16.02 -67.38 28.49
C VAL A 108 -16.56 -65.99 28.83
N VAL A 109 -16.19 -64.96 28.04
CA VAL A 109 -16.71 -63.60 28.20
C VAL A 109 -18.23 -63.65 28.07
N ALA A 110 -18.93 -63.18 29.06
CA ALA A 110 -20.41 -63.06 29.10
C ALA A 110 -20.86 -61.62 29.37
N LYS A 111 -20.00 -60.78 29.92
CA LYS A 111 -20.24 -59.36 30.20
C LYS A 111 -19.08 -58.53 29.71
N ALA A 112 -19.37 -57.45 29.00
CA ALA A 112 -18.41 -56.46 28.54
C ALA A 112 -18.83 -55.06 28.98
N GLU A 113 -17.90 -54.29 29.46
CA GLU A 113 -18.08 -52.87 29.78
C GLU A 113 -17.04 -52.07 28.97
N LEU A 114 -17.47 -50.93 28.41
CA LEU A 114 -16.65 -50.01 27.61
C LEU A 114 -16.71 -48.64 28.24
N SER A 115 -15.57 -47.96 28.31
CA SER A 115 -15.50 -46.58 28.76
C SER A 115 -14.41 -45.80 28.05
N LEU A 116 -14.60 -44.49 27.98
CA LEU A 116 -13.64 -43.52 27.48
C LEU A 116 -13.19 -42.61 28.61
N ASP A 117 -11.98 -42.08 28.54
CA ASP A 117 -11.43 -41.16 29.56
C ASP A 117 -12.10 -39.78 29.51
N LYS A 118 -12.66 -39.39 28.38
CA LYS A 118 -13.39 -38.10 28.18
C LYS A 118 -14.62 -38.29 27.30
N ALA A 119 -15.54 -37.31 27.38
CA ALA A 119 -16.72 -37.23 26.49
C ALA A 119 -16.44 -36.39 25.22
N SER A 120 -15.35 -35.62 25.16
CA SER A 120 -14.97 -34.82 24.01
C SER A 120 -13.47 -34.78 23.84
N TYR A 121 -13.04 -34.84 22.60
CA TYR A 121 -11.63 -34.81 22.18
C TYR A 121 -11.42 -33.76 21.13
N VAL A 122 -10.20 -33.24 21.02
CA VAL A 122 -9.78 -32.40 19.90
C VAL A 122 -9.09 -33.30 18.87
N SER A 123 -9.28 -33.05 17.61
CA SER A 123 -8.60 -33.72 16.52
C SER A 123 -7.08 -33.75 16.78
N ASP A 124 -6.45 -34.89 16.50
CA ASP A 124 -5.07 -35.26 16.82
C ASP A 124 -4.80 -35.52 18.32
N GLY A 125 -5.79 -35.36 19.18
CA GLY A 125 -5.73 -35.66 20.60
C GLY A 125 -5.78 -37.15 20.87
N GLU A 126 -5.18 -37.56 21.99
CA GLU A 126 -5.20 -38.96 22.46
C GLU A 126 -6.50 -39.25 23.22
N MET A 127 -7.04 -40.47 22.96
CA MET A 127 -8.22 -41.03 23.57
C MET A 127 -7.84 -42.32 24.25
N THR A 128 -8.12 -42.46 25.56
CA THR A 128 -7.93 -43.76 26.25
C THR A 128 -9.23 -44.51 26.30
N VAL A 129 -9.24 -45.67 25.68
CA VAL A 129 -10.37 -46.61 25.67
C VAL A 129 -10.09 -47.72 26.66
N THR A 130 -11.03 -47.97 27.56
CA THR A 130 -10.93 -49.05 28.56
C THR A 130 -12.06 -50.03 28.36
N VAL A 131 -11.71 -51.31 28.35
CA VAL A 131 -12.64 -52.43 28.27
C VAL A 131 -12.47 -53.29 29.51
N THR A 132 -13.58 -53.67 30.14
CA THR A 132 -13.61 -54.64 31.24
C THR A 132 -14.42 -55.87 30.80
N LEU A 133 -13.81 -57.03 30.88
CA LEU A 133 -14.38 -58.31 30.46
C LEU A 133 -14.60 -59.21 31.67
N LYS A 134 -15.81 -59.76 31.82
CA LYS A 134 -16.18 -60.69 32.88
C LYS A 134 -16.94 -61.87 32.30
N ASP A 135 -16.82 -63.03 32.98
CA ASP A 135 -17.64 -64.22 32.70
C ASP A 135 -19.07 -64.05 33.29
N ALA A 136 -19.90 -65.09 33.15
CA ALA A 136 -21.26 -65.08 33.67
C ALA A 136 -21.35 -64.96 35.19
N GLN A 137 -20.32 -65.42 35.90
CA GLN A 137 -20.18 -65.41 37.36
C GLN A 137 -19.57 -64.09 37.86
N GLY A 138 -19.13 -63.21 36.94
CA GLY A 138 -18.48 -61.92 37.28
C GLY A 138 -16.99 -62.00 37.48
N ASN A 139 -16.35 -63.11 37.16
CA ASN A 139 -14.90 -63.22 37.20
C ASN A 139 -14.26 -62.45 36.05
N ALA A 140 -13.16 -61.80 36.32
CA ALA A 140 -12.36 -61.11 35.32
C ALA A 140 -11.78 -62.09 34.29
N VAL A 141 -12.01 -61.83 32.99
CA VAL A 141 -11.53 -62.68 31.87
C VAL A 141 -10.25 -62.08 31.30
N SER A 142 -9.11 -62.73 31.56
CA SER A 142 -7.79 -62.29 31.09
C SER A 142 -7.41 -62.91 29.73
N GLY A 143 -6.31 -62.38 29.12
CA GLY A 143 -5.75 -62.90 27.88
C GLY A 143 -6.54 -62.60 26.61
N GLN A 144 -7.43 -61.59 26.62
CA GLN A 144 -8.31 -61.25 25.48
C GLN A 144 -7.80 -60.07 24.65
N ALA A 145 -6.60 -59.53 24.87
CA ALA A 145 -6.09 -58.36 24.18
C ALA A 145 -6.20 -58.46 22.64
N THR A 146 -5.84 -59.60 22.07
CA THR A 146 -5.91 -59.83 20.61
C THR A 146 -7.32 -59.91 20.06
N SER A 147 -8.30 -60.23 20.91
CA SER A 147 -9.72 -60.30 20.55
C SER A 147 -10.42 -58.95 20.53
N LEU A 148 -9.78 -57.88 21.08
CA LEU A 148 -10.34 -56.54 21.15
C LEU A 148 -10.12 -55.68 19.89
N LYS A 149 -9.54 -56.25 18.82
CA LYS A 149 -9.42 -55.59 17.51
C LYS A 149 -10.79 -55.15 16.92
N ASP A 150 -11.89 -55.75 17.37
CA ASP A 150 -13.23 -55.48 16.89
C ASP A 150 -13.94 -54.31 17.65
N VAL A 151 -13.25 -53.70 18.62
CA VAL A 151 -13.73 -52.45 19.25
C VAL A 151 -13.80 -51.37 18.22
N LYS A 152 -14.97 -50.80 18.00
CA LYS A 152 -15.19 -49.71 17.05
C LYS A 152 -15.18 -48.36 17.77
N VAL A 153 -14.25 -47.51 17.37
CA VAL A 153 -14.15 -46.12 17.81
C VAL A 153 -14.18 -45.22 16.56
N PRO A 154 -15.39 -44.87 16.06
CA PRO A 154 -15.53 -44.07 14.84
C PRO A 154 -14.72 -42.80 14.88
N ASN A 155 -14.20 -42.36 13.73
CA ASN A 155 -13.44 -41.12 13.55
C ASN A 155 -12.12 -41.07 14.36
N ALA A 156 -11.65 -42.21 14.88
CA ALA A 156 -10.38 -42.34 15.58
C ALA A 156 -9.58 -43.51 15.07
N GLU A 157 -8.29 -43.48 15.21
CA GLU A 157 -7.34 -44.48 14.75
C GLU A 157 -6.62 -45.07 15.96
N LEU A 158 -6.56 -46.44 16.02
CA LEU A 158 -5.85 -47.14 17.09
C LEU A 158 -4.35 -46.83 17.02
N LYS A 159 -3.79 -46.37 18.14
CA LYS A 159 -2.37 -46.08 18.31
C LYS A 159 -1.72 -47.19 19.15
N GLY A 160 -1.17 -48.22 18.52
CA GLY A 160 -0.55 -49.36 19.18
C GLY A 160 -1.52 -50.53 19.36
N GLU A 161 -1.30 -51.35 20.38
CA GLU A 161 -2.05 -52.55 20.66
C GLU A 161 -2.86 -52.46 21.95
N TRP A 162 -3.90 -53.28 22.10
CA TRP A 162 -4.60 -53.46 23.35
C TRP A 162 -3.69 -54.16 24.38
N THR A 163 -3.63 -53.62 25.56
CA THR A 163 -2.84 -54.18 26.66
C THR A 163 -3.71 -54.46 27.87
N GLU A 164 -3.57 -55.63 28.48
CA GLU A 164 -4.19 -55.94 29.76
C GLU A 164 -3.39 -55.29 30.90
N THR A 165 -4.11 -54.63 31.82
CA THR A 165 -3.45 -53.99 32.97
C THR A 165 -2.97 -55.06 33.95
N THR A 166 -1.70 -55.04 34.36
CA THR A 166 -1.08 -56.06 35.24
C THR A 166 -1.70 -56.09 36.64
N ALA A 167 -2.34 -55.02 37.10
CA ALA A 167 -2.97 -54.94 38.43
C ALA A 167 -4.39 -55.51 38.51
N ASN A 168 -5.10 -55.59 37.37
CA ASN A 168 -6.51 -56.02 37.31
C ASN A 168 -6.73 -56.88 36.06
N ALA A 169 -6.55 -58.18 36.20
CA ALA A 169 -6.90 -59.10 35.12
C ALA A 169 -8.32 -58.83 34.61
N GLY A 170 -8.49 -58.89 33.29
CA GLY A 170 -9.75 -58.61 32.62
C GLY A 170 -10.05 -57.10 32.34
N ILE A 171 -9.11 -56.21 32.64
CA ILE A 171 -9.19 -54.79 32.27
C ILE A 171 -8.16 -54.50 31.20
N TYR A 172 -8.60 -54.01 30.05
CA TYR A 172 -7.78 -53.77 28.86
C TYR A 172 -7.83 -52.29 28.53
N ARG A 173 -6.70 -51.76 28.07
CA ARG A 173 -6.60 -50.36 27.62
C ARG A 173 -5.92 -50.29 26.25
N ALA A 174 -6.41 -49.34 25.47
CA ALA A 174 -5.75 -48.93 24.24
C ALA A 174 -5.84 -47.42 24.07
N THR A 175 -4.84 -46.85 23.40
CA THR A 175 -4.83 -45.43 23.01
C THR A 175 -5.27 -45.32 21.55
N TYR A 176 -6.18 -44.43 21.28
CA TYR A 176 -6.61 -44.01 19.94
C TYR A 176 -6.19 -42.57 19.71
N THR A 177 -5.97 -42.16 18.45
CA THR A 177 -5.82 -40.77 18.04
C THR A 177 -7.12 -40.32 17.38
N ALA A 178 -7.75 -39.29 17.91
CA ALA A 178 -8.91 -38.65 17.31
C ALA A 178 -8.53 -38.07 15.93
N LYS A 179 -9.29 -38.32 14.89
CA LYS A 179 -8.95 -37.88 13.52
C LYS A 179 -10.00 -36.95 12.93
N THR A 180 -11.20 -37.42 12.70
CA THR A 180 -12.25 -36.69 12.00
C THR A 180 -13.24 -36.08 12.99
N ALA A 181 -13.46 -34.78 12.90
CA ALA A 181 -14.44 -34.07 13.74
C ALA A 181 -15.85 -34.69 13.51
N GLY A 182 -16.61 -34.77 14.58
CA GLY A 182 -17.97 -35.28 14.54
C GLY A 182 -18.62 -35.27 15.93
N THR A 183 -19.94 -35.18 15.94
CA THR A 183 -20.75 -35.19 17.16
C THR A 183 -21.64 -36.44 17.20
N GLY A 184 -22.01 -36.89 18.41
CA GLY A 184 -22.88 -38.06 18.58
C GLY A 184 -22.19 -39.37 18.17
N LEU A 185 -20.85 -39.41 18.12
CA LEU A 185 -20.12 -40.64 17.84
C LEU A 185 -20.30 -41.62 18.99
N GLN A 186 -20.29 -42.93 18.68
CA GLN A 186 -20.48 -43.98 19.68
C GLN A 186 -19.38 -45.04 19.55
N ALA A 187 -18.60 -45.19 20.62
CA ALA A 187 -17.72 -46.35 20.74
C ALA A 187 -18.54 -47.60 21.08
N THR A 188 -18.27 -48.73 20.42
CA THR A 188 -19.04 -49.96 20.57
C THR A 188 -18.10 -51.18 20.65
N LEU A 189 -18.51 -52.17 21.40
CA LEU A 189 -17.88 -53.47 21.51
C LEU A 189 -18.89 -54.57 21.52
N THR A 190 -18.68 -55.61 20.74
CA THR A 190 -19.37 -56.91 20.84
C THR A 190 -18.28 -58.01 20.75
N LEU A 191 -18.18 -58.84 21.78
CA LEU A 191 -17.20 -59.90 21.83
C LEU A 191 -17.88 -61.18 22.33
N ASN A 192 -17.78 -62.28 21.56
CA ASN A 192 -18.41 -63.60 21.86
C ASN A 192 -19.89 -63.50 22.25
N GLY A 193 -20.64 -62.56 21.64
CA GLY A 193 -22.04 -62.32 21.94
C GLY A 193 -22.31 -61.39 23.14
N ALA A 194 -21.31 -61.06 23.93
CA ALA A 194 -21.40 -60.01 24.95
C ALA A 194 -21.22 -58.62 24.33
N SER A 195 -22.21 -57.75 24.47
CA SER A 195 -22.14 -56.38 23.97
C SER A 195 -22.03 -55.39 25.14
N ALA A 196 -21.14 -54.44 25.02
CA ALA A 196 -21.06 -53.32 25.93
C ALA A 196 -22.12 -52.26 25.55
N THR A 197 -22.59 -51.47 26.52
CA THR A 197 -23.40 -50.29 26.27
C THR A 197 -22.57 -49.31 25.44
N PRO A 198 -23.07 -48.79 24.30
CA PRO A 198 -22.38 -47.82 23.51
C PRO A 198 -22.03 -46.55 24.31
N VAL A 199 -20.82 -46.01 24.14
CA VAL A 199 -20.34 -44.80 24.81
C VAL A 199 -20.31 -43.64 23.84
N ALA A 200 -21.13 -42.64 24.08
CA ALA A 200 -21.19 -41.44 23.26
C ALA A 200 -20.00 -40.51 23.54
N TYR A 201 -19.47 -39.90 22.47
CA TYR A 201 -18.42 -38.89 22.52
C TYR A 201 -18.48 -37.94 21.32
N ALA A 202 -17.65 -36.91 21.33
CA ALA A 202 -17.48 -35.97 20.23
C ALA A 202 -15.98 -35.76 19.92
N ILE A 203 -15.68 -35.45 18.69
CA ILE A 203 -14.38 -34.95 18.26
C ILE A 203 -14.58 -33.56 17.66
N THR A 204 -13.94 -32.53 18.19
CA THR A 204 -13.89 -31.18 17.65
C THR A 204 -12.66 -30.99 16.77
N ALA A 205 -12.74 -30.08 15.80
CA ALA A 205 -11.57 -29.69 15.01
C ALA A 205 -10.47 -29.12 15.91
N GLY A 206 -9.24 -29.33 15.52
CA GLY A 206 -8.07 -28.71 16.12
C GLY A 206 -7.88 -27.27 15.67
N VAL A 207 -6.71 -26.67 15.93
CA VAL A 207 -6.38 -25.34 15.43
C VAL A 207 -6.18 -25.35 13.91
N ALA A 208 -6.63 -24.29 13.26
CA ALA A 208 -6.46 -24.14 11.81
C ALA A 208 -4.98 -24.04 11.44
N THR A 209 -4.58 -24.73 10.37
CA THR A 209 -3.22 -24.72 9.84
C THR A 209 -3.15 -24.09 8.47
N VAL A 210 -2.06 -23.40 8.17
CA VAL A 210 -1.83 -22.74 6.87
C VAL A 210 -1.81 -23.75 5.72
N THR A 211 -1.27 -24.94 5.95
CA THR A 211 -1.13 -25.98 4.92
C THR A 211 -2.45 -26.50 4.40
N HIS A 212 -3.47 -26.59 5.27
CA HIS A 212 -4.79 -27.12 4.94
C HIS A 212 -5.84 -26.02 4.71
N SER A 213 -5.53 -24.76 5.10
CA SER A 213 -6.42 -23.61 4.90
C SER A 213 -6.16 -22.91 3.57
N THR A 214 -7.16 -22.22 3.05
CA THR A 214 -7.05 -21.48 1.79
C THR A 214 -7.65 -20.09 1.91
N ILE A 215 -7.14 -19.17 1.07
CA ILE A 215 -7.72 -17.86 0.83
C ILE A 215 -7.85 -17.64 -0.66
N VAL A 216 -9.00 -17.21 -1.13
CA VAL A 216 -9.28 -16.95 -2.54
C VAL A 216 -10.12 -15.70 -2.71
N LEU A 217 -9.94 -15.03 -3.85
CA LEU A 217 -10.78 -13.94 -4.29
C LEU A 217 -11.68 -14.43 -5.43
N ASP A 218 -12.85 -13.82 -5.56
CA ASP A 218 -13.87 -14.19 -6.57
C ASP A 218 -13.45 -13.81 -7.99
N LYS A 219 -12.55 -12.83 -8.18
CA LYS A 219 -12.03 -12.40 -9.49
C LYS A 219 -10.52 -12.22 -9.49
N ALA A 220 -9.92 -12.23 -10.68
CA ALA A 220 -8.51 -11.92 -10.89
C ALA A 220 -8.26 -10.43 -11.18
N SER A 221 -9.31 -9.63 -11.44
CA SER A 221 -9.20 -8.19 -11.70
C SER A 221 -10.45 -7.47 -11.20
N TYR A 222 -10.23 -6.29 -10.65
CA TYR A 222 -11.25 -5.39 -10.13
C TYR A 222 -11.00 -3.97 -10.61
N VAL A 223 -12.05 -3.18 -10.72
CA VAL A 223 -11.97 -1.74 -10.91
C VAL A 223 -12.10 -1.06 -9.54
N SER A 224 -11.36 0.01 -9.30
CA SER A 224 -11.47 0.80 -8.06
C SER A 224 -12.92 1.24 -7.82
N GLY A 225 -13.42 1.01 -6.62
CA GLY A 225 -14.82 1.14 -6.22
C GLY A 225 -15.63 -0.15 -6.30
N GLU A 226 -15.14 -1.21 -6.96
CA GLU A 226 -15.83 -2.49 -7.10
C GLU A 226 -15.74 -3.32 -5.82
N ALA A 227 -16.78 -4.12 -5.56
CA ALA A 227 -16.78 -5.08 -4.47
C ALA A 227 -15.89 -6.29 -4.80
N MET A 228 -15.10 -6.73 -3.82
CA MET A 228 -14.22 -7.89 -3.85
C MET A 228 -14.69 -8.88 -2.80
N THR A 229 -15.09 -10.09 -3.21
CA THR A 229 -15.45 -11.16 -2.28
C THR A 229 -14.20 -11.98 -1.93
N VAL A 230 -13.83 -11.98 -0.67
CA VAL A 230 -12.74 -12.79 -0.16
C VAL A 230 -13.32 -13.99 0.59
N THR A 231 -12.91 -15.18 0.22
CA THR A 231 -13.31 -16.43 0.85
C THR A 231 -12.10 -17.08 1.53
N VAL A 232 -12.24 -17.40 2.80
CA VAL A 232 -11.26 -18.16 3.59
C VAL A 232 -11.87 -19.50 3.97
N THR A 233 -11.15 -20.60 3.76
CA THR A 233 -11.52 -21.91 4.29
C THR A 233 -10.49 -22.33 5.32
N LEU A 234 -10.93 -22.49 6.57
CA LEU A 234 -10.07 -22.90 7.69
C LEU A 234 -10.19 -24.39 7.93
N LYS A 235 -9.08 -25.08 8.00
CA LYS A 235 -8.97 -26.50 8.30
C LYS A 235 -7.83 -26.77 9.26
N ASP A 236 -8.01 -27.76 10.14
CA ASP A 236 -6.96 -28.26 11.02
C ASP A 236 -5.96 -29.18 10.28
N ALA A 237 -4.99 -29.73 10.99
CA ALA A 237 -3.97 -30.63 10.44
C ALA A 237 -4.53 -31.94 9.86
N GLN A 238 -5.71 -32.38 10.28
CA GLN A 238 -6.41 -33.55 9.79
C GLN A 238 -7.39 -33.24 8.67
N GLY A 239 -7.51 -31.95 8.28
CA GLY A 239 -8.41 -31.49 7.23
C GLY A 239 -9.85 -31.21 7.70
N ASN A 240 -10.12 -31.25 9.02
CA ASN A 240 -11.42 -30.91 9.56
C ASN A 240 -11.70 -29.41 9.44
N PRO A 241 -12.94 -29.01 9.10
CA PRO A 241 -13.33 -27.61 9.07
C PRO A 241 -13.26 -26.98 10.48
N VAL A 242 -12.66 -25.79 10.57
CA VAL A 242 -12.55 -25.05 11.84
C VAL A 242 -13.55 -23.91 11.86
N SER A 243 -14.56 -24.03 12.67
CA SER A 243 -15.73 -23.14 12.79
C SER A 243 -15.55 -22.09 13.90
N GLY A 244 -16.34 -20.99 13.88
CA GLY A 244 -16.41 -20.00 14.96
C GLY A 244 -15.18 -19.10 15.04
N GLN A 245 -14.51 -18.80 13.91
CA GLN A 245 -13.27 -18.00 13.84
C GLN A 245 -13.49 -16.60 13.23
N GLU A 246 -14.72 -16.11 13.10
CA GLU A 246 -15.07 -14.85 12.44
C GLU A 246 -14.25 -13.68 12.99
N GLY A 247 -14.24 -13.49 14.31
CA GLY A 247 -13.54 -12.39 14.96
C GLY A 247 -11.99 -12.43 14.85
N GLY A 248 -11.41 -13.61 14.58
CA GLY A 248 -9.98 -13.77 14.37
C GLY A 248 -9.52 -13.37 12.98
N LEU A 249 -10.40 -13.45 11.97
CA LEU A 249 -10.06 -13.21 10.56
C LEU A 249 -9.80 -11.73 10.24
N ASP A 250 -10.36 -10.79 11.00
CA ASP A 250 -10.10 -9.36 10.83
C ASP A 250 -8.61 -9.01 10.96
N ASN A 251 -7.90 -9.74 11.83
CA ASN A 251 -6.48 -9.55 12.04
C ASN A 251 -5.59 -10.56 11.27
N ALA A 252 -6.18 -11.66 10.83
CA ALA A 252 -5.47 -12.73 10.14
C ALA A 252 -5.42 -12.52 8.62
N VAL A 253 -6.33 -11.73 8.04
CA VAL A 253 -6.43 -11.53 6.60
C VAL A 253 -5.99 -10.11 6.22
N ALA A 254 -5.06 -10.02 5.27
CA ALA A 254 -4.69 -8.77 4.63
C ALA A 254 -5.02 -8.82 3.14
N VAL A 255 -5.68 -7.77 2.64
CA VAL A 255 -6.08 -7.62 1.22
C VAL A 255 -5.48 -6.31 0.71
N PRO A 256 -4.26 -6.33 0.11
CA PRO A 256 -3.63 -5.15 -0.45
C PRO A 256 -4.55 -4.43 -1.45
N GLY A 257 -4.60 -3.10 -1.35
CA GLY A 257 -5.46 -2.27 -2.19
C GLY A 257 -6.97 -2.37 -1.90
N GLY A 258 -7.41 -3.34 -1.12
CA GLY A 258 -8.79 -3.50 -0.68
C GLY A 258 -9.01 -2.92 0.73
N ARG A 259 -10.23 -2.45 0.99
CA ARG A 259 -10.67 -2.06 2.33
C ARG A 259 -11.94 -2.84 2.67
N ILE A 260 -11.96 -3.51 3.83
CA ILE A 260 -13.17 -4.19 4.29
C ILE A 260 -14.33 -3.19 4.39
N GLN A 261 -15.48 -3.59 3.96
CA GLN A 261 -16.69 -2.76 4.02
C GLN A 261 -17.17 -2.70 5.49
N THR A 262 -17.36 -1.49 5.99
CA THR A 262 -17.60 -1.23 7.43
C THR A 262 -18.84 -1.92 8.02
N GLU A 263 -19.76 -2.36 7.19
CA GLU A 263 -21.00 -3.04 7.59
C GLU A 263 -20.96 -4.57 7.36
N THR A 264 -19.86 -5.08 6.79
CA THR A 264 -19.69 -6.52 6.52
C THR A 264 -18.47 -7.05 7.27
N HIS A 265 -18.74 -7.81 8.32
CA HIS A 265 -17.72 -8.58 9.02
C HIS A 265 -17.55 -9.94 8.37
N TRP A 266 -16.48 -10.65 8.73
CA TRP A 266 -16.35 -12.05 8.39
C TRP A 266 -17.53 -12.84 8.93
N SER A 267 -18.13 -13.67 8.10
CA SER A 267 -19.20 -14.58 8.47
C SER A 267 -18.94 -15.96 7.90
N GLU A 268 -19.25 -17.01 8.67
CA GLU A 268 -19.21 -18.38 8.18
C GLU A 268 -20.42 -18.62 7.26
N GLU A 269 -20.22 -19.20 6.07
CA GLU A 269 -21.29 -19.43 5.07
C GLU A 269 -22.39 -20.33 5.61
N ALA A 270 -22.01 -21.34 6.36
CA ALA A 270 -22.90 -22.20 7.14
C ALA A 270 -22.10 -22.70 8.33
N VAL A 271 -22.76 -22.77 9.48
CA VAL A 271 -22.13 -23.23 10.74
C VAL A 271 -21.50 -24.61 10.56
N GLY A 272 -20.25 -24.76 10.95
CA GLY A 272 -19.52 -26.03 10.87
C GLY A 272 -18.81 -26.29 9.56
N THR A 273 -18.87 -25.39 8.58
CA THR A 273 -18.20 -25.57 7.28
C THR A 273 -16.75 -25.10 7.28
N GLY A 274 -16.35 -24.27 8.25
CA GLY A 274 -15.05 -23.62 8.29
C GLY A 274 -14.81 -22.68 7.11
N LYS A 275 -15.85 -22.29 6.37
CA LYS A 275 -15.79 -21.47 5.18
C LYS A 275 -16.37 -20.08 5.48
N TYR A 276 -15.53 -19.07 5.38
CA TYR A 276 -15.84 -17.70 5.77
C TYR A 276 -15.80 -16.78 4.57
N ARG A 277 -16.65 -15.76 4.59
CA ARG A 277 -16.68 -14.69 3.59
C ARG A 277 -16.64 -13.31 4.21
N ALA A 278 -15.96 -12.38 3.50
CA ALA A 278 -16.07 -10.95 3.74
C ALA A 278 -16.03 -10.20 2.41
N THR A 279 -16.67 -9.03 2.39
CA THR A 279 -16.65 -8.12 1.23
C THR A 279 -15.70 -6.96 1.51
N TYR A 280 -14.80 -6.74 0.57
CA TYR A 280 -13.89 -5.60 0.51
C TYR A 280 -14.30 -4.69 -0.65
N VAL A 281 -13.92 -3.43 -0.59
CA VAL A 281 -14.01 -2.49 -1.72
C VAL A 281 -12.60 -2.29 -2.27
N ALA A 282 -12.41 -2.52 -3.55
CA ALA A 282 -11.17 -2.20 -4.27
C ALA A 282 -10.91 -0.69 -4.20
N ARG A 283 -9.73 -0.26 -3.77
CA ARG A 283 -9.42 1.15 -3.61
C ARG A 283 -8.12 1.57 -4.27
N VAL A 284 -7.03 0.90 -3.97
CA VAL A 284 -5.71 1.29 -4.43
C VAL A 284 -5.30 0.43 -5.62
N ALA A 285 -5.12 1.05 -6.78
CA ALA A 285 -4.71 0.39 -7.99
C ALA A 285 -3.32 -0.26 -7.83
N GLY A 286 -3.18 -1.46 -8.39
CA GLY A 286 -1.94 -2.21 -8.33
C GLY A 286 -2.06 -3.54 -9.07
N ASN A 287 -0.95 -4.00 -9.63
CA ASN A 287 -0.86 -5.25 -10.37
C ASN A 287 -0.20 -6.35 -9.53
N ASN A 288 -0.51 -7.61 -9.83
CA ASN A 288 0.10 -8.79 -9.20
C ASN A 288 0.01 -8.80 -7.66
N GLN A 289 -1.05 -8.23 -7.11
CA GLN A 289 -1.31 -8.25 -5.68
C GLN A 289 -1.73 -9.65 -5.22
N THR A 290 -1.50 -9.97 -3.97
CA THR A 290 -1.98 -11.20 -3.33
C THR A 290 -2.56 -10.87 -1.97
N ALA A 291 -3.76 -11.37 -1.67
CA ALA A 291 -4.27 -11.36 -0.32
C ALA A 291 -3.55 -12.45 0.50
N THR A 292 -3.45 -12.27 1.79
CA THR A 292 -2.74 -13.20 2.67
C THR A 292 -3.59 -13.59 3.88
N LEU A 293 -3.53 -14.87 4.24
CA LEU A 293 -4.06 -15.42 5.49
C LEU A 293 -2.88 -15.78 6.40
N LYS A 294 -2.84 -15.22 7.60
CA LYS A 294 -1.78 -15.51 8.60
C LYS A 294 -2.35 -16.33 9.75
N LEU A 295 -1.80 -17.52 9.95
CA LEU A 295 -2.16 -18.44 11.05
C LEU A 295 -0.88 -18.86 11.79
N SER A 296 -0.85 -18.70 13.11
CA SER A 296 0.29 -19.10 13.96
C SER A 296 1.66 -18.62 13.47
N GLY A 297 1.72 -17.44 12.83
CA GLY A 297 2.96 -16.85 12.31
C GLY A 297 3.28 -17.21 10.86
N GLU A 298 2.68 -18.24 10.29
CA GLU A 298 2.82 -18.63 8.89
C GLU A 298 1.81 -17.91 7.99
N VAL A 299 2.14 -17.77 6.70
CA VAL A 299 1.32 -16.99 5.74
C VAL A 299 0.93 -17.84 4.54
N ARG A 300 -0.35 -17.84 4.22
CA ARG A 300 -0.92 -18.40 2.99
C ARG A 300 -1.31 -17.28 2.02
N PRO A 301 -0.69 -17.18 0.84
CA PRO A 301 -1.13 -16.24 -0.18
C PRO A 301 -2.33 -16.78 -0.97
N SER A 302 -3.16 -15.86 -1.46
CA SER A 302 -4.19 -16.13 -2.46
C SER A 302 -3.59 -16.29 -3.86
N ASN A 303 -4.45 -16.56 -4.84
CA ASN A 303 -4.15 -16.28 -6.25
C ASN A 303 -3.88 -14.77 -6.44
N LYS A 304 -3.10 -14.44 -7.48
CA LYS A 304 -2.82 -13.04 -7.85
C LYS A 304 -4.08 -12.35 -8.37
N TYR A 305 -4.19 -11.05 -8.06
CA TYR A 305 -5.22 -10.19 -8.60
C TYR A 305 -4.66 -8.81 -8.94
N ALA A 306 -5.43 -8.03 -9.69
CA ALA A 306 -5.12 -6.64 -10.00
C ALA A 306 -6.29 -5.73 -9.63
N ILE A 307 -5.99 -4.48 -9.28
CA ILE A 307 -6.96 -3.41 -9.16
C ILE A 307 -6.56 -2.33 -10.15
N THR A 308 -7.45 -2.00 -11.08
CA THR A 308 -7.28 -0.90 -12.03
C THR A 308 -7.99 0.34 -11.51
N ALA A 309 -7.53 1.53 -11.96
CA ALA A 309 -8.23 2.76 -11.65
C ALA A 309 -9.67 2.74 -12.19
N GLY A 310 -10.57 3.34 -11.47
CA GLY A 310 -11.92 3.63 -11.91
C GLY A 310 -11.98 4.81 -12.90
N PRO A 311 -13.16 5.26 -13.33
CA PRO A 311 -13.31 6.44 -14.17
C PRO A 311 -12.80 7.69 -13.44
N ALA A 312 -12.19 8.61 -14.20
CA ALA A 312 -11.76 9.90 -13.67
C ALA A 312 -12.97 10.71 -13.16
N VAL A 313 -12.78 11.41 -12.03
CA VAL A 313 -13.84 12.25 -11.45
C VAL A 313 -13.33 13.67 -11.20
N PRO A 314 -14.21 14.70 -11.26
CA PRO A 314 -13.82 16.11 -11.15
C PRO A 314 -13.29 16.51 -9.78
N ASP A 315 -13.62 15.75 -8.71
CA ASP A 315 -13.25 16.09 -7.33
C ASP A 315 -11.77 15.79 -7.01
N THR A 316 -11.17 14.89 -7.73
CA THR A 316 -9.78 14.45 -7.54
C THR A 316 -8.88 14.81 -8.72
N SER A 317 -9.45 15.21 -9.85
CA SER A 317 -8.74 15.62 -11.06
C SER A 317 -8.45 17.11 -11.08
N THR A 318 -7.37 17.53 -11.75
CA THR A 318 -6.95 18.93 -11.82
C THR A 318 -6.53 19.33 -13.22
N ILE A 319 -6.64 20.62 -13.51
CA ILE A 319 -6.02 21.28 -14.65
C ILE A 319 -5.23 22.49 -14.16
N ASP A 320 -4.03 22.68 -14.66
CA ASP A 320 -3.17 23.81 -14.31
C ASP A 320 -2.42 24.34 -15.53
N VAL A 321 -1.99 25.59 -15.44
CA VAL A 321 -1.14 26.27 -16.42
C VAL A 321 0.19 26.62 -15.77
N ASP A 322 1.30 26.54 -16.52
CA ASP A 322 2.66 26.71 -16.02
C ASP A 322 3.04 28.16 -15.67
N GLY A 323 2.20 29.15 -16.05
CA GLY A 323 2.39 30.56 -15.76
C GLY A 323 1.10 31.30 -15.48
N GLU A 324 1.21 32.50 -14.89
CA GLU A 324 0.06 33.41 -14.67
C GLU A 324 -0.03 34.46 -15.76
N ARG A 325 1.04 34.69 -16.54
CA ARG A 325 1.12 35.69 -17.61
C ARG A 325 1.87 35.10 -18.82
N TYR A 326 1.27 35.27 -19.98
CA TYR A 326 1.83 34.87 -21.27
C TYR A 326 1.85 36.03 -22.22
N MET A 327 2.77 36.06 -23.18
CA MET A 327 2.77 37.01 -24.29
C MET A 327 2.11 36.38 -25.50
N ALA A 328 1.37 37.19 -26.26
CA ALA A 328 0.79 36.72 -27.51
C ALA A 328 1.89 36.16 -28.44
N GLY A 329 1.66 34.97 -29.02
CA GLY A 329 2.63 34.21 -29.78
C GLY A 329 3.54 33.29 -28.93
N GLY A 330 3.52 33.38 -27.60
CA GLY A 330 4.28 32.55 -26.70
C GLY A 330 3.63 31.20 -26.41
N ASP A 331 4.44 30.22 -26.02
CA ASP A 331 3.97 28.89 -25.67
C ASP A 331 3.48 28.87 -24.19
N MET A 332 2.41 28.11 -23.97
CA MET A 332 1.79 27.84 -22.67
C MET A 332 1.75 26.33 -22.47
N LYS A 333 2.27 25.83 -21.36
CA LYS A 333 2.12 24.43 -20.99
C LYS A 333 0.91 24.25 -20.08
N VAL A 334 -0.01 23.40 -20.51
CA VAL A 334 -1.19 23.01 -19.73
C VAL A 334 -1.00 21.60 -19.24
N THR A 335 -1.20 21.40 -17.94
CA THR A 335 -1.08 20.08 -17.29
C THR A 335 -2.44 19.65 -16.77
N VAL A 336 -2.86 18.44 -17.11
CA VAL A 336 -4.06 17.80 -16.59
C VAL A 336 -3.65 16.59 -15.78
N THR A 337 -4.21 16.45 -14.58
CA THR A 337 -4.06 15.23 -13.78
C THR A 337 -5.42 14.58 -13.64
N LEU A 338 -5.57 13.36 -14.15
CA LEU A 338 -6.80 12.59 -14.05
C LEU A 338 -6.68 11.54 -12.96
N LYS A 339 -7.64 11.54 -12.03
CA LYS A 339 -7.73 10.58 -10.93
C LYS A 339 -9.15 10.08 -10.76
N ASP A 340 -9.29 8.83 -10.31
CA ASP A 340 -10.57 8.26 -9.90
C ASP A 340 -10.99 8.76 -8.51
N ALA A 341 -12.16 8.32 -8.05
CA ALA A 341 -12.72 8.70 -6.74
C ALA A 341 -11.84 8.27 -5.54
N ALA A 342 -11.01 7.25 -5.71
CA ALA A 342 -10.08 6.78 -4.68
C ALA A 342 -8.70 7.45 -4.77
N GLY A 343 -8.46 8.29 -5.79
CA GLY A 343 -7.21 9.00 -6.02
C GLY A 343 -6.21 8.25 -6.89
N ASN A 344 -6.58 7.13 -7.50
CA ASN A 344 -5.72 6.40 -8.42
C ASN A 344 -5.57 7.17 -9.74
N ALA A 345 -4.37 7.12 -10.31
CA ALA A 345 -4.07 7.71 -11.61
C ALA A 345 -4.88 7.04 -12.73
N VAL A 346 -5.56 7.84 -13.55
CA VAL A 346 -6.32 7.36 -14.70
C VAL A 346 -5.52 7.62 -15.98
N SER A 347 -4.91 6.58 -16.52
CA SER A 347 -4.02 6.64 -17.68
C SER A 347 -4.74 6.35 -18.99
N GLY A 348 -4.03 6.62 -20.12
CA GLY A 348 -4.53 6.29 -21.46
C GLY A 348 -5.67 7.17 -21.96
N GLN A 349 -5.83 8.41 -21.44
CA GLN A 349 -6.95 9.30 -21.71
C GLN A 349 -6.61 10.46 -22.68
N THR A 350 -5.53 10.38 -23.43
CA THR A 350 -5.09 11.46 -24.34
C THR A 350 -6.19 11.92 -25.31
N ASP A 351 -6.98 10.98 -25.86
CA ASP A 351 -8.06 11.29 -26.79
C ASP A 351 -9.24 12.04 -26.13
N SER A 352 -9.42 11.85 -24.83
CA SER A 352 -10.47 12.54 -24.07
C SER A 352 -10.11 13.99 -23.72
N LEU A 353 -8.84 14.40 -23.91
CA LEU A 353 -8.34 15.74 -23.58
C LEU A 353 -8.35 16.71 -24.76
N LYS A 354 -8.74 16.27 -25.95
CA LYS A 354 -8.86 17.16 -27.14
C LYS A 354 -9.85 18.32 -26.94
N ASP A 355 -10.83 18.15 -26.06
CA ASP A 355 -11.88 19.14 -25.77
C ASP A 355 -11.55 20.02 -24.55
N VAL A 356 -10.30 19.98 -24.04
CA VAL A 356 -9.83 20.94 -23.02
C VAL A 356 -9.85 22.34 -23.59
N ALA A 357 -10.63 23.22 -22.97
CA ALA A 357 -10.75 24.61 -23.41
C ALA A 357 -9.66 25.47 -22.75
N VAL A 358 -8.84 26.11 -23.58
CA VAL A 358 -7.83 27.10 -23.15
C VAL A 358 -8.13 28.40 -23.86
N PRO A 359 -8.89 29.31 -23.23
CA PRO A 359 -9.32 30.54 -23.87
C PRO A 359 -8.16 31.38 -24.41
N ASN A 360 -8.35 31.92 -25.62
CA ASN A 360 -7.40 32.78 -26.34
C ASN A 360 -6.07 32.09 -26.68
N ALA A 361 -6.02 30.77 -26.67
CA ALA A 361 -4.85 29.97 -27.07
C ALA A 361 -5.27 28.78 -27.94
N VAL A 362 -4.35 28.29 -28.77
CA VAL A 362 -4.57 27.16 -29.68
C VAL A 362 -3.59 26.05 -29.35
N LEU A 363 -4.09 24.81 -29.29
CA LEU A 363 -3.27 23.62 -29.03
C LEU A 363 -2.20 23.44 -30.13
N LYS A 364 -0.95 23.28 -29.69
CA LYS A 364 0.22 23.04 -30.54
C LYS A 364 0.61 21.57 -30.42
N GLY A 365 0.12 20.73 -31.31
CA GLY A 365 0.37 19.30 -31.31
C GLY A 365 -0.70 18.49 -30.57
N ALA A 366 -0.33 17.34 -30.03
CA ALA A 366 -1.24 16.44 -29.31
C ALA A 366 -0.94 16.42 -27.80
N TRP A 367 -1.94 16.04 -27.01
CA TRP A 367 -1.77 15.74 -25.61
C TRP A 367 -0.91 14.48 -25.44
N THR A 368 -0.02 14.49 -24.46
CA THR A 368 0.85 13.35 -24.13
C THR A 368 0.79 13.05 -22.64
N GLU A 369 0.75 11.78 -22.28
CA GLU A 369 0.94 11.37 -20.89
C GLU A 369 2.43 11.50 -20.52
N THR A 370 2.74 12.17 -19.40
CA THR A 370 4.12 12.56 -19.06
C THR A 370 5.01 11.38 -18.66
N ALA A 371 4.40 10.34 -18.13
CA ALA A 371 5.02 9.05 -17.85
C ALA A 371 3.96 7.96 -17.92
N ALA A 372 4.34 6.76 -18.31
CA ALA A 372 3.41 5.63 -18.40
C ALA A 372 2.65 5.43 -17.08
N ASN A 373 1.33 5.33 -17.15
CA ASN A 373 0.41 5.12 -16.04
C ASN A 373 0.43 6.21 -14.94
N SER A 374 0.91 7.42 -15.27
CA SER A 374 0.96 8.53 -14.31
C SER A 374 -0.39 9.22 -14.11
N GLY A 375 -1.29 9.13 -15.11
CA GLY A 375 -2.51 9.93 -15.17
C GLY A 375 -2.26 11.43 -15.30
N VAL A 376 -1.01 11.85 -15.58
CA VAL A 376 -0.60 13.24 -15.76
C VAL A 376 -0.33 13.49 -17.23
N TYR A 377 -1.03 14.43 -17.78
CA TYR A 377 -1.01 14.77 -19.21
C TYR A 377 -0.50 16.19 -19.41
N SER A 378 0.22 16.40 -20.49
CA SER A 378 0.74 17.70 -20.89
C SER A 378 0.32 18.04 -22.31
N GLY A 379 -0.19 19.24 -22.49
CA GLY A 379 -0.47 19.86 -23.78
C GLY A 379 0.22 21.22 -23.88
N THR A 380 0.83 21.52 -25.04
CA THR A 380 1.41 22.84 -25.31
C THR A 380 0.43 23.62 -26.15
N TYR A 381 0.13 24.87 -25.76
CA TYR A 381 -0.73 25.81 -26.48
C TYR A 381 0.07 27.03 -26.87
N THR A 382 -0.28 27.66 -27.98
CA THR A 382 0.24 28.97 -28.37
C THR A 382 -0.79 30.03 -28.00
N ALA A 383 -0.43 30.96 -27.12
CA ALA A 383 -1.23 32.11 -26.76
C ALA A 383 -1.45 33.02 -27.98
N GLN A 384 -2.70 33.39 -28.32
CA GLN A 384 -2.99 34.15 -29.53
C GLN A 384 -3.58 35.53 -29.25
N GLN A 385 -4.69 35.58 -28.53
CA GLN A 385 -5.41 36.82 -28.27
C GLN A 385 -5.21 37.30 -26.86
N THR A 386 -5.12 38.61 -26.67
CA THR A 386 -5.02 39.23 -25.35
C THR A 386 -6.29 39.00 -24.53
N GLY A 387 -6.12 38.88 -23.23
CA GLY A 387 -7.24 38.73 -22.31
C GLY A 387 -6.76 38.61 -20.87
N THR A 388 -7.64 38.93 -19.92
CA THR A 388 -7.38 38.89 -18.48
C THR A 388 -8.39 38.01 -17.78
N GLY A 389 -7.99 37.41 -16.65
CA GLY A 389 -8.87 36.53 -15.88
C GLY A 389 -9.27 35.24 -16.60
N LEU A 390 -8.50 34.85 -17.63
CA LEU A 390 -8.74 33.63 -18.42
C LEU A 390 -8.47 32.41 -17.54
N LYS A 391 -9.24 31.32 -17.75
CA LYS A 391 -9.03 30.05 -17.06
C LYS A 391 -9.15 28.92 -18.08
N ALA A 392 -8.19 28.01 -18.06
CA ALA A 392 -8.33 26.76 -18.78
C ALA A 392 -9.34 25.87 -18.05
N THR A 393 -10.21 25.19 -18.80
CA THR A 393 -11.24 24.31 -18.23
C THR A 393 -11.15 22.91 -18.81
N LEU A 394 -11.35 21.95 -17.94
CA LEU A 394 -11.39 20.53 -18.24
C LEU A 394 -12.79 20.01 -17.99
N LYS A 395 -13.39 19.44 -19.02
CA LYS A 395 -14.64 18.69 -18.93
C LYS A 395 -14.42 17.31 -19.54
N HIS A 396 -14.63 16.29 -18.74
CA HIS A 396 -14.51 14.90 -19.19
C HIS A 396 -15.90 14.27 -19.35
N THR A 397 -16.02 13.30 -20.25
CA THR A 397 -17.27 12.58 -20.49
C THR A 397 -17.85 12.03 -19.18
N GLY A 398 -19.11 12.31 -18.92
CA GLY A 398 -19.82 11.86 -17.72
C GLY A 398 -19.66 12.78 -16.49
N TRP A 399 -18.88 13.87 -16.59
CA TRP A 399 -18.73 14.80 -15.47
C TRP A 399 -19.92 15.77 -15.39
N SER A 400 -20.43 15.98 -14.18
CA SER A 400 -21.50 16.94 -13.90
C SER A 400 -21.04 18.39 -13.83
N ARG A 401 -19.72 18.62 -13.61
CA ARG A 401 -19.10 19.95 -13.53
C ARG A 401 -17.75 19.96 -14.24
N GLU A 402 -17.29 21.16 -14.57
CA GLU A 402 -15.95 21.41 -15.08
C GLU A 402 -14.95 21.63 -13.93
N VAL A 403 -13.67 21.38 -14.21
CA VAL A 403 -12.54 21.76 -13.35
C VAL A 403 -11.80 22.89 -14.06
N ALA A 404 -11.48 23.96 -13.33
CA ALA A 404 -10.81 25.13 -13.88
C ALA A 404 -9.42 25.32 -13.27
N SER A 405 -8.49 25.84 -14.09
CA SER A 405 -7.16 26.25 -13.68
C SER A 405 -7.17 27.52 -12.83
N LYS A 406 -6.01 27.92 -12.33
CA LYS A 406 -5.76 29.31 -11.92
C LYS A 406 -6.05 30.26 -13.08
N ALA A 407 -6.37 31.51 -12.74
CA ALA A 407 -6.54 32.57 -13.73
C ALA A 407 -5.19 32.95 -14.35
N TYR A 408 -5.17 33.20 -15.65
CA TYR A 408 -4.00 33.69 -16.36
C TYR A 408 -4.33 34.92 -17.23
N VAL A 409 -3.29 35.56 -17.71
CA VAL A 409 -3.35 36.75 -18.58
C VAL A 409 -2.56 36.49 -19.85
N ILE A 410 -3.11 36.84 -21.00
CA ILE A 410 -2.35 36.93 -22.25
C ILE A 410 -2.24 38.43 -22.60
N ALA A 411 -1.02 38.94 -22.64
CA ALA A 411 -0.73 40.32 -22.90
C ALA A 411 -0.08 40.51 -24.29
N SER A 412 -0.33 41.67 -24.90
CA SER A 412 0.46 42.11 -26.06
C SER A 412 1.72 42.81 -25.56
N LEU A 413 2.83 42.54 -26.21
CA LEU A 413 4.07 43.26 -26.00
C LEU A 413 4.04 44.59 -26.78
N THR A 414 4.38 45.71 -26.13
CA THR A 414 4.51 47.03 -26.78
C THR A 414 5.59 47.82 -26.08
N PHE A 415 6.22 48.75 -26.82
CA PHE A 415 7.02 49.80 -26.18
C PHE A 415 6.08 50.87 -25.58
N GLU A 416 6.41 51.33 -24.38
CA GLU A 416 5.66 52.37 -23.67
C GLU A 416 6.18 53.74 -24.01
N ALA A 417 7.50 53.93 -23.98
CA ALA A 417 8.16 55.22 -24.17
C ALA A 417 9.61 55.07 -24.58
N VAL A 418 10.19 56.15 -25.12
CA VAL A 418 11.63 56.33 -25.28
C VAL A 418 12.11 57.30 -24.20
N ILE A 419 13.05 56.90 -23.37
CA ILE A 419 13.55 57.69 -22.25
C ILE A 419 14.96 58.20 -22.56
N VAL A 420 15.15 59.50 -22.45
CA VAL A 420 16.41 60.19 -22.78
C VAL A 420 16.71 61.23 -21.69
N GLY A 421 17.78 61.00 -20.92
CA GLY A 421 18.18 61.94 -19.85
C GLY A 421 17.03 62.25 -18.87
N GLY A 422 16.16 61.22 -18.55
CA GLY A 422 14.99 61.35 -17.69
C GLY A 422 13.74 61.92 -18.36
N HIS A 423 13.82 62.42 -19.59
CA HIS A 423 12.66 62.85 -20.37
C HIS A 423 12.04 61.70 -21.16
N GLN A 424 10.71 61.62 -21.24
CA GLN A 424 9.99 60.58 -21.96
C GLN A 424 9.41 61.13 -23.28
N PHE A 425 9.78 60.51 -24.39
CA PHE A 425 9.15 60.73 -25.69
C PHE A 425 8.15 59.59 -25.97
N PRO A 426 7.00 59.91 -26.55
CA PRO A 426 6.10 58.88 -27.10
C PRO A 426 6.83 58.03 -28.14
N VAL A 427 6.52 56.74 -28.20
CA VAL A 427 7.08 55.83 -29.21
C VAL A 427 6.86 56.34 -30.63
N SER A 428 5.73 57.03 -30.86
CA SER A 428 5.36 57.62 -32.15
C SER A 428 6.07 58.93 -32.48
N ALA A 429 6.90 59.50 -31.60
CA ALA A 429 7.55 60.79 -31.82
C ALA A 429 8.65 60.74 -32.90
N GLY A 430 9.09 59.53 -33.28
CA GLY A 430 10.16 59.36 -34.29
C GLY A 430 11.55 59.73 -33.80
N PHE A 431 11.81 59.62 -32.49
CA PHE A 431 13.10 59.81 -31.87
C PHE A 431 14.05 58.68 -32.20
N PRO A 432 15.35 58.88 -32.37
CA PRO A 432 16.03 60.12 -32.59
C PRO A 432 16.08 60.49 -34.07
N SER A 433 16.14 61.77 -34.37
CA SER A 433 16.46 62.30 -35.70
C SER A 433 17.88 62.83 -35.84
N THR A 434 18.52 63.08 -34.72
CA THR A 434 19.94 63.49 -34.60
C THR A 434 20.74 62.49 -33.81
N GLY A 435 22.07 62.46 -33.99
CA GLY A 435 22.93 61.56 -33.26
C GLY A 435 24.36 62.10 -33.09
N PHE A 436 25.05 61.50 -32.15
CA PHE A 436 26.46 61.72 -31.90
C PHE A 436 27.06 60.47 -31.24
N SER A 437 28.35 60.27 -31.29
CA SER A 437 29.02 59.11 -30.65
C SER A 437 28.83 59.18 -29.12
N GLY A 438 28.51 58.07 -28.47
CA GLY A 438 28.20 58.01 -27.05
C GLY A 438 26.77 58.37 -26.67
N ALA A 439 25.89 58.76 -27.63
CA ALA A 439 24.48 59.03 -27.35
C ALA A 439 23.80 57.74 -26.84
N THR A 440 22.98 57.87 -25.79
CA THR A 440 22.23 56.75 -25.21
C THR A 440 20.79 57.09 -24.91
N PHE A 441 19.89 56.15 -25.13
CA PHE A 441 18.48 56.24 -24.75
C PHE A 441 17.93 54.87 -24.34
N THR A 442 16.82 54.84 -23.64
CA THR A 442 16.19 53.60 -23.18
C THR A 442 14.84 53.37 -23.82
N LEU A 443 14.60 52.21 -24.39
CA LEU A 443 13.31 51.75 -24.83
C LEU A 443 12.59 51.08 -23.65
N LYS A 444 11.57 51.72 -23.12
CA LYS A 444 10.75 51.22 -22.02
C LYS A 444 9.66 50.30 -22.56
N LEU A 445 9.59 49.07 -22.05
CA LEU A 445 8.51 48.14 -22.34
C LEU A 445 7.31 48.41 -21.43
N LYS A 446 6.11 48.20 -21.96
CA LYS A 446 4.88 48.24 -21.18
C LYS A 446 4.71 46.91 -20.45
N ASP A 447 4.60 46.97 -19.11
CA ASP A 447 4.30 45.82 -18.24
C ASP A 447 5.28 44.63 -18.39
N ALA A 448 6.54 44.87 -18.78
CA ALA A 448 7.55 43.83 -18.96
C ALA A 448 8.95 44.34 -18.56
N SER A 449 9.79 43.48 -18.08
CA SER A 449 11.19 43.81 -17.76
C SER A 449 12.07 43.68 -19.00
N ALA A 450 12.97 44.64 -19.23
CA ALA A 450 13.90 44.58 -20.36
C ALA A 450 14.84 43.38 -20.30
N SER A 451 15.17 42.88 -19.09
CA SER A 451 15.96 41.69 -18.85
C SER A 451 15.33 40.37 -19.33
N ASP A 452 14.02 40.37 -19.59
CA ASP A 452 13.31 39.17 -20.05
C ASP A 452 13.40 38.98 -21.58
N PHE A 453 14.15 39.88 -22.26
CA PHE A 453 14.28 39.89 -23.72
C PHE A 453 15.71 39.75 -24.20
N ASN A 454 15.83 39.15 -25.38
CA ASN A 454 17.03 39.21 -26.20
C ASN A 454 16.91 40.44 -27.10
N TRP A 455 17.90 41.34 -27.02
CA TRP A 455 17.92 42.56 -27.77
C TRP A 455 18.91 42.49 -28.94
N ALA A 456 18.54 43.05 -30.06
CA ALA A 456 19.40 43.14 -31.24
C ALA A 456 19.15 44.47 -32.01
N ALA A 457 20.17 44.99 -32.63
CA ALA A 457 20.11 46.10 -33.58
C ALA A 457 20.61 45.62 -34.96
N ASN A 458 20.01 46.14 -36.04
CA ASN A 458 20.43 45.85 -37.40
C ASN A 458 21.63 46.68 -37.90
N ALA A 459 22.09 47.64 -37.10
CA ALA A 459 23.21 48.55 -37.44
C ALA A 459 24.43 48.28 -36.55
N SER A 460 25.61 48.15 -37.14
CA SER A 460 26.86 47.80 -36.42
C SER A 460 27.38 48.92 -35.49
N TRP A 461 26.94 50.17 -35.73
CA TRP A 461 27.28 51.33 -34.90
C TRP A 461 26.28 51.56 -33.76
N VAL A 462 25.30 50.66 -33.58
CA VAL A 462 24.31 50.71 -32.51
C VAL A 462 24.47 49.44 -31.66
N ASN A 463 24.65 49.63 -30.38
CA ASN A 463 24.58 48.56 -29.39
C ASN A 463 23.27 48.69 -28.59
N VAL A 464 22.68 47.55 -28.20
CA VAL A 464 21.50 47.53 -27.34
C VAL A 464 21.67 46.43 -26.27
N ASN A 465 21.47 46.82 -25.01
CA ASN A 465 21.49 45.91 -23.88
C ASN A 465 20.40 46.28 -22.89
N ASP A 466 19.54 45.30 -22.52
CA ASP A 466 18.41 45.50 -21.60
C ASP A 466 17.58 46.79 -21.90
N GLY A 467 17.30 47.01 -23.18
CA GLY A 467 16.54 48.15 -23.65
C GLY A 467 17.33 49.48 -23.74
N VAL A 468 18.56 49.52 -23.25
CA VAL A 468 19.46 50.71 -23.39
C VAL A 468 20.14 50.65 -24.74
N VAL A 469 19.84 51.59 -25.59
CA VAL A 469 20.43 51.77 -26.94
C VAL A 469 21.58 52.77 -26.83
N SER A 470 22.74 52.43 -27.38
CA SER A 470 23.91 53.31 -27.41
C SER A 470 24.54 53.40 -28.81
N PHE A 471 24.98 54.59 -29.20
CA PHE A 471 25.69 54.80 -30.45
C PHE A 471 27.20 54.66 -30.24
N THR A 472 27.78 53.61 -30.78
CA THR A 472 29.20 53.26 -30.59
C THR A 472 30.11 53.79 -31.72
N GLY A 473 29.55 54.34 -32.75
CA GLY A 473 30.24 54.84 -33.94
C GLY A 473 29.39 55.87 -34.69
N GLN A 474 29.92 56.33 -35.83
CA GLN A 474 29.23 57.29 -36.68
C GLN A 474 27.98 56.70 -37.30
N GLY A 475 26.83 57.35 -37.12
CA GLY A 475 25.54 56.97 -37.67
C GLY A 475 25.47 57.17 -39.20
N THR A 476 24.51 56.49 -39.77
CA THR A 476 24.12 56.60 -41.20
C THR A 476 22.65 57.01 -41.33
N GLY A 477 22.24 57.53 -42.46
CA GLY A 477 20.83 57.85 -42.76
C GLY A 477 19.95 56.63 -43.03
N SER A 478 20.49 55.42 -42.96
CA SER A 478 19.70 54.20 -43.11
C SER A 478 18.82 53.94 -41.89
N SER A 479 17.70 53.25 -42.13
CA SER A 479 16.79 52.86 -41.02
C SER A 479 17.45 51.91 -40.07
N VAL A 480 17.46 52.28 -38.80
CA VAL A 480 17.91 51.42 -37.68
C VAL A 480 16.67 50.78 -37.06
N THR A 481 16.74 49.48 -36.91
CA THR A 481 15.69 48.68 -36.25
C THR A 481 16.27 47.97 -35.01
N ILE A 482 15.71 48.27 -33.85
CA ILE A 482 15.95 47.58 -32.60
C ILE A 482 14.88 46.50 -32.44
N THR A 483 15.28 45.27 -32.20
CA THR A 483 14.37 44.14 -32.00
C THR A 483 14.50 43.62 -30.55
N ALA A 484 13.34 43.51 -29.89
CA ALA A 484 13.22 42.84 -28.60
C ALA A 484 12.47 41.52 -28.76
N THR A 485 13.13 40.39 -28.51
CA THR A 485 12.55 39.05 -28.61
C THR A 485 12.42 38.43 -27.21
N PRO A 486 11.22 38.03 -26.76
CA PRO A 486 11.04 37.42 -25.45
C PRO A 486 11.88 36.16 -25.29
N LYS A 487 12.60 35.99 -24.16
CA LYS A 487 13.40 34.80 -23.86
C LYS A 487 12.53 33.53 -23.68
N THR A 488 11.29 33.69 -23.26
CA THR A 488 10.29 32.63 -23.06
C THR A 488 9.55 32.22 -24.34
N GLY A 489 9.92 32.79 -25.49
CA GLY A 489 9.20 32.60 -26.75
C GLY A 489 8.04 33.61 -26.91
N GLY A 490 7.62 33.78 -28.14
CA GLY A 490 6.57 34.73 -28.53
C GLY A 490 7.02 35.67 -29.64
N ASN A 491 6.14 36.61 -30.04
CA ASN A 491 6.43 37.54 -31.11
C ASN A 491 7.40 38.64 -30.65
N ALA A 492 8.43 38.87 -31.46
CA ALA A 492 9.34 39.99 -31.25
C ALA A 492 8.61 41.32 -31.57
N ILE A 493 9.02 42.37 -30.88
CA ILE A 493 8.61 43.74 -31.22
C ILE A 493 9.80 44.54 -31.69
N THR A 494 9.54 45.53 -32.53
CA THR A 494 10.57 46.34 -33.14
C THR A 494 10.33 47.83 -32.89
N TYR A 495 11.41 48.57 -32.76
CA TYR A 495 11.45 50.02 -32.75
C TYR A 495 12.40 50.51 -33.85
N SER A 496 11.93 51.37 -34.72
CA SER A 496 12.75 51.86 -35.86
C SER A 496 12.87 53.35 -35.83
N PHE A 497 14.05 53.87 -36.21
CA PHE A 497 14.33 55.28 -36.36
C PHE A 497 15.31 55.54 -37.51
N ASN A 498 15.33 56.79 -38.01
CA ASN A 498 16.26 57.26 -39.03
C ASN A 498 16.93 58.55 -38.57
N LEU A 499 18.25 58.57 -38.51
CA LEU A 499 18.99 59.80 -38.28
C LEU A 499 18.96 60.66 -39.54
N LYS A 500 18.81 61.96 -39.34
CA LYS A 500 18.90 62.99 -40.41
C LYS A 500 20.21 63.73 -40.34
N LYS A 501 20.75 63.90 -39.12
CA LYS A 501 21.98 64.66 -38.89
C LYS A 501 22.86 63.98 -37.87
N TRP A 502 24.13 64.08 -38.09
CA TRP A 502 25.17 63.61 -37.17
C TRP A 502 26.01 64.80 -36.70
N PHE A 503 26.29 64.82 -35.40
CA PHE A 503 27.06 65.89 -34.79
C PHE A 503 28.35 65.32 -34.18
N THR A 504 29.48 66.01 -34.48
CA THR A 504 30.79 65.63 -33.98
C THR A 504 31.49 66.83 -33.39
N ARG A 505 31.88 66.75 -32.13
CA ARG A 505 32.69 67.79 -31.53
C ARG A 505 34.09 67.81 -32.14
N LYS A 506 34.60 68.99 -32.43
CA LYS A 506 35.90 69.17 -33.07
C LYS A 506 36.99 69.50 -32.02
N GLY A 507 37.61 68.47 -31.45
CA GLY A 507 38.71 68.61 -30.49
C GLY A 507 38.29 69.21 -29.14
N ASN A 508 39.28 69.40 -28.24
CA ASN A 508 39.08 69.95 -26.88
C ASN A 508 39.47 71.40 -26.75
N GLN A 509 39.80 72.10 -27.83
CA GLN A 509 40.20 73.49 -27.81
C GLN A 509 39.05 74.37 -28.32
N THR A 510 38.96 75.56 -27.72
CA THR A 510 38.05 76.61 -28.21
C THR A 510 38.66 77.31 -29.42
N MET A 511 37.82 77.78 -30.34
CA MET A 511 38.21 78.43 -31.57
C MET A 511 37.41 79.73 -31.74
N SER A 512 38.04 80.76 -32.41
CA SER A 512 37.31 81.88 -32.88
C SER A 512 36.29 81.44 -33.93
N TRP A 513 35.23 82.22 -34.13
CA TRP A 513 34.17 81.86 -35.09
C TRP A 513 34.72 81.56 -36.49
N ARG A 514 35.62 82.46 -36.98
CA ARG A 514 36.25 82.28 -38.30
C ARG A 514 37.03 81.03 -38.44
N GLN A 515 37.80 80.62 -37.39
CA GLN A 515 38.50 79.37 -37.40
C GLN A 515 37.54 78.20 -37.38
N ALA A 516 36.46 78.28 -36.59
CA ALA A 516 35.45 77.24 -36.49
C ALA A 516 34.73 77.04 -37.85
N ASN A 517 34.31 78.09 -38.49
CA ASN A 517 33.61 78.04 -39.79
C ASN A 517 34.51 77.53 -40.94
N MET A 518 35.85 77.72 -40.84
CA MET A 518 36.81 77.13 -41.80
C MET A 518 37.12 75.68 -41.51
N THR A 519 36.83 75.19 -40.30
CA THR A 519 37.19 73.84 -39.86
C THR A 519 36.15 72.82 -40.31
N CYS A 520 34.86 73.17 -40.26
CA CYS A 520 33.76 72.28 -40.66
C CYS A 520 32.43 73.05 -40.84
N SER A 521 31.39 72.37 -41.28
CA SER A 521 30.04 72.91 -41.37
C SER A 521 29.45 73.13 -39.97
N LEU A 522 29.36 74.40 -39.55
CA LEU A 522 28.75 74.71 -38.25
C LEU A 522 27.24 74.47 -38.34
N PRO A 523 26.62 74.05 -37.22
CA PRO A 523 25.18 73.87 -37.16
C PRO A 523 24.47 75.21 -37.07
N ARG A 524 23.21 75.24 -37.50
CA ARG A 524 22.31 76.35 -37.29
C ARG A 524 21.72 76.28 -35.88
N ILE A 525 21.12 77.41 -35.41
CA ILE A 525 20.46 77.44 -34.09
C ILE A 525 19.35 76.42 -34.06
N ASP A 526 18.50 76.39 -35.09
CA ASP A 526 17.37 75.45 -35.20
C ASP A 526 17.76 73.98 -35.37
N GLU A 527 19.03 73.71 -35.60
CA GLU A 527 19.60 72.34 -35.61
C GLU A 527 20.13 71.89 -34.23
N LEU A 528 20.44 72.88 -33.39
CA LEU A 528 20.93 72.62 -32.03
C LEU A 528 19.83 72.69 -30.97
N THR A 529 18.89 73.64 -31.11
CA THR A 529 17.85 73.93 -30.11
C THR A 529 16.62 74.54 -30.74
N ASP A 530 15.45 74.34 -30.11
CA ASP A 530 14.23 75.04 -30.41
C ASP A 530 14.12 76.37 -29.66
N SER A 531 15.11 76.73 -28.84
CA SER A 531 15.20 78.09 -28.23
C SER A 531 15.36 79.11 -29.31
N THR A 532 14.65 80.19 -29.14
CA THR A 532 14.71 81.35 -30.05
C THR A 532 15.19 82.54 -29.27
N ALA A 533 16.12 83.29 -29.86
CA ALA A 533 16.56 84.55 -29.34
C ALA A 533 16.05 85.70 -30.27
N ARG A 534 15.40 86.70 -29.73
CA ARG A 534 14.89 87.82 -30.47
C ARG A 534 15.23 89.09 -29.73
N ILE A 535 15.52 90.18 -30.50
CA ILE A 535 15.61 91.52 -29.94
C ILE A 535 14.26 92.19 -30.19
N ILE A 536 13.57 92.56 -29.10
CA ILE A 536 12.31 93.31 -29.14
C ILE A 536 12.51 94.61 -28.37
N ASN A 537 12.31 95.74 -29.02
CA ASN A 537 12.51 97.06 -28.44
C ASN A 537 13.90 97.26 -27.79
N GLY A 538 14.91 96.73 -28.40
CA GLY A 538 16.30 96.83 -27.90
C GLY A 538 16.65 95.87 -26.76
N ALA A 539 15.73 95.11 -26.27
CA ALA A 539 15.96 94.10 -25.24
C ALA A 539 16.16 92.71 -25.86
N TRP A 540 17.09 91.95 -25.31
CA TRP A 540 17.29 90.56 -25.66
C TRP A 540 16.27 89.68 -24.96
N ILE A 541 15.44 88.96 -25.77
CA ILE A 541 14.39 88.08 -25.28
C ILE A 541 14.72 86.69 -25.82
N GLU A 542 14.85 85.74 -24.92
CA GLU A 542 14.99 84.33 -25.25
C GLU A 542 13.92 83.49 -24.56
N ASN A 543 13.47 82.47 -25.22
CA ASN A 543 12.64 81.44 -24.58
C ASN A 543 13.48 80.30 -24.11
N ASN A 544 13.02 79.64 -23.07
CA ASN A 544 13.62 78.33 -22.65
C ASN A 544 13.39 77.27 -23.73
N PRO A 545 14.40 76.52 -24.08
CA PRO A 545 14.21 75.40 -25.01
C PRO A 545 13.26 74.36 -24.44
N SER A 546 12.58 73.62 -25.30
CA SER A 546 11.75 72.50 -24.97
C SER A 546 12.41 71.17 -25.38
N ARG A 547 11.94 70.08 -24.79
CA ARG A 547 12.36 68.76 -25.22
C ARG A 547 11.46 68.31 -26.34
N ALA A 548 12.02 68.16 -27.55
CA ALA A 548 11.30 67.82 -28.78
C ALA A 548 12.23 67.12 -29.78
N VAL A 549 11.66 66.31 -30.65
CA VAL A 549 12.43 65.64 -31.71
C VAL A 549 12.77 66.64 -32.82
N GLY A 550 14.04 66.67 -33.23
CA GLY A 550 14.58 67.52 -34.30
C GLY A 550 15.92 68.14 -33.96
N PRO A 551 15.97 69.22 -33.15
CA PRO A 551 17.23 69.85 -32.76
C PRO A 551 18.02 69.00 -31.77
N LEU A 552 19.36 69.04 -31.85
CA LEU A 552 20.26 68.20 -31.07
C LEU A 552 19.99 68.28 -29.56
N TRP A 553 20.03 69.51 -28.98
CA TRP A 553 19.77 69.64 -27.54
C TRP A 553 18.33 69.31 -27.17
N SER A 554 17.38 69.70 -28.00
CA SER A 554 15.98 69.39 -27.71
C SER A 554 15.70 67.89 -27.68
N GLU A 555 16.39 67.09 -28.49
CA GLU A 555 16.28 65.61 -28.42
C GLU A 555 17.03 65.08 -27.21
N TRP A 556 18.28 65.46 -27.02
CA TRP A 556 19.19 64.75 -26.11
C TRP A 556 19.32 65.40 -24.73
N GLY A 557 18.96 66.67 -24.59
CA GLY A 557 19.12 67.45 -23.36
C GLY A 557 20.56 67.85 -23.11
N ASP A 558 20.95 67.94 -21.85
CA ASP A 558 22.30 68.27 -21.45
C ASP A 558 23.32 67.28 -22.01
N LEU A 559 24.07 67.73 -23.03
CA LEU A 559 25.04 66.89 -23.74
C LEU A 559 26.29 66.54 -22.90
N ALA A 560 26.56 67.29 -21.81
CA ALA A 560 27.65 66.97 -20.92
C ALA A 560 27.46 65.67 -20.12
N ASN A 561 26.24 65.15 -20.07
CA ASN A 561 25.90 63.90 -19.35
C ASN A 561 26.20 62.61 -20.16
N TYR A 562 26.64 62.73 -21.42
CA TYR A 562 26.94 61.56 -22.26
C TYR A 562 28.45 61.23 -22.23
N SER A 563 28.83 60.19 -21.52
CA SER A 563 30.22 59.73 -21.41
C SER A 563 30.77 59.31 -22.78
N ASN A 564 32.03 59.61 -23.03
CA ASN A 564 32.72 59.31 -24.28
C ASN A 564 32.11 59.97 -25.54
N SER A 565 31.26 60.96 -25.36
CA SER A 565 30.63 61.71 -26.47
C SER A 565 31.54 62.78 -27.07
N GLY A 566 32.59 63.12 -26.34
CA GLY A 566 33.35 64.30 -26.58
C GLY A 566 32.73 65.59 -26.02
N PHE A 567 31.50 65.56 -25.56
CA PHE A 567 30.80 66.64 -24.85
C PHE A 567 30.91 66.53 -23.34
N ASP A 568 31.36 65.38 -22.85
CA ASP A 568 31.51 65.08 -21.44
C ASP A 568 32.48 66.06 -20.75
N GLY A 569 32.11 66.54 -19.56
CA GLY A 569 32.91 67.44 -18.77
C GLY A 569 32.75 68.94 -19.12
N LEU A 570 31.87 69.31 -20.05
CA LEU A 570 31.65 70.68 -20.51
C LEU A 570 30.36 71.33 -19.89
N TYR A 571 30.35 71.48 -18.59
CA TYR A 571 29.11 71.84 -17.84
C TYR A 571 28.56 73.26 -18.03
N SER A 572 29.32 74.19 -18.60
CA SER A 572 28.89 75.59 -18.78
C SER A 572 29.37 76.19 -20.08
N ASP A 573 29.63 75.35 -21.06
CA ASP A 573 30.26 75.73 -22.30
C ASP A 573 29.28 76.05 -23.42
N PHE A 574 29.80 76.77 -24.42
CA PHE A 574 29.03 77.27 -25.54
C PHE A 574 29.50 76.62 -26.85
N LEU A 575 28.56 76.39 -27.73
CA LEU A 575 28.80 75.93 -29.08
C LEU A 575 28.56 77.02 -30.08
N TRP A 576 29.49 77.25 -31.02
CA TRP A 576 29.31 78.15 -32.12
C TRP A 576 28.16 77.68 -33.02
N THR A 577 27.33 78.70 -33.52
CA THR A 577 26.40 78.48 -34.61
C THR A 577 26.81 79.19 -35.88
N LEU A 578 26.09 78.93 -36.98
CA LEU A 578 26.38 79.52 -38.27
C LEU A 578 25.86 80.95 -38.34
N GLU A 579 24.81 81.30 -37.61
CA GLU A 579 24.08 82.58 -37.73
C GLU A 579 24.82 83.72 -37.03
N GLN A 580 24.97 84.89 -37.78
CA GLN A 580 25.48 86.10 -37.27
C GLN A 580 24.42 86.81 -36.43
N HIS A 581 24.85 87.46 -35.35
CA HIS A 581 24.00 88.30 -34.55
C HIS A 581 23.52 89.56 -35.37
N PRO A 582 22.24 89.81 -35.47
CA PRO A 582 21.70 90.80 -36.43
C PRO A 582 22.15 92.27 -36.18
N ASN A 583 22.49 92.58 -34.92
CA ASN A 583 22.86 93.92 -34.50
C ASN A 583 24.39 94.08 -34.25
N SER A 584 25.19 93.05 -34.60
CA SER A 584 26.65 93.10 -34.38
C SER A 584 27.37 92.27 -35.45
N ARG A 585 28.18 92.97 -36.28
CA ARG A 585 28.97 92.32 -37.32
C ARG A 585 30.12 91.51 -36.81
N ASN A 586 30.44 91.61 -35.50
CA ASN A 586 31.54 90.89 -34.84
C ASN A 586 31.05 89.87 -33.86
N ASN A 587 29.78 89.46 -33.84
CA ASN A 587 29.20 88.51 -32.96
C ASN A 587 28.40 87.46 -33.76
N HIS A 588 28.54 86.17 -33.37
CA HIS A 588 27.70 85.07 -33.82
C HIS A 588 26.96 84.47 -32.64
N TYR A 589 25.87 83.72 -32.94
CA TYR A 589 25.08 83.07 -31.92
C TYR A 589 25.83 81.85 -31.35
N LEU A 590 25.54 81.59 -30.10
CA LEU A 590 26.03 80.52 -29.33
C LEU A 590 24.86 79.77 -28.70
N VAL A 591 25.00 78.42 -28.54
CA VAL A 591 24.03 77.64 -27.81
C VAL A 591 24.76 77.06 -26.59
N TYR A 592 24.15 77.20 -25.39
CA TYR A 592 24.62 76.53 -24.18
C TYR A 592 24.44 75.04 -24.26
N LEU A 593 25.51 74.30 -23.96
CA LEU A 593 25.52 72.84 -24.06
C LEU A 593 24.65 72.17 -23.03
N ASN A 594 24.56 72.72 -21.82
CA ASN A 594 23.77 72.14 -20.70
C ASN A 594 22.30 72.54 -20.72
N SER A 595 21.96 73.72 -21.23
CA SER A 595 20.60 74.30 -21.13
C SER A 595 19.90 74.52 -22.47
N GLY A 596 20.63 74.38 -23.58
CA GLY A 596 20.10 74.66 -24.93
C GLY A 596 19.69 76.08 -25.20
N ARG A 597 19.95 77.03 -24.28
CA ARG A 597 19.64 78.45 -24.46
C ARG A 597 20.56 79.08 -25.48
N VAL A 598 20.03 80.07 -26.19
CA VAL A 598 20.79 80.84 -27.18
C VAL A 598 21.35 82.11 -26.55
N THR A 599 22.60 82.43 -26.84
CA THR A 599 23.24 83.71 -26.52
C THR A 599 24.12 84.14 -27.70
N SER A 600 24.92 85.16 -27.55
CA SER A 600 25.88 85.60 -28.58
C SER A 600 27.25 85.85 -27.99
N GLY A 601 28.32 85.62 -28.79
CA GLY A 601 29.69 85.82 -28.42
C GLY A 601 30.46 86.58 -29.49
N ASN A 602 31.54 87.24 -29.05
CA ASN A 602 32.42 87.95 -29.96
C ASN A 602 33.24 86.94 -30.80
N ASP A 603 33.33 87.18 -32.11
CA ASP A 603 33.95 86.33 -33.09
C ASP A 603 35.44 86.00 -32.83
N LEU A 604 36.12 86.85 -32.08
CA LEU A 604 37.52 86.64 -31.69
C LEU A 604 37.70 85.81 -30.41
N THR A 605 36.58 85.66 -29.67
CA THR A 605 36.60 84.81 -28.45
C THR A 605 36.54 83.32 -28.85
N GLY A 606 37.29 82.47 -28.13
CA GLY A 606 37.28 81.03 -28.40
C GLY A 606 36.10 80.36 -27.70
N TYR A 607 35.29 79.66 -28.47
CA TYR A 607 34.21 78.77 -27.98
C TYR A 607 34.34 77.41 -28.63
N TYR A 608 33.59 76.37 -28.15
CA TYR A 608 33.67 75.03 -28.66
C TYR A 608 32.97 74.87 -30.00
N VAL A 609 33.46 73.96 -30.81
CA VAL A 609 33.01 73.71 -32.18
C VAL A 609 32.39 72.32 -32.25
N VAL A 610 31.16 72.30 -32.70
CA VAL A 610 30.46 71.07 -33.13
C VAL A 610 30.26 71.15 -34.65
N CYS A 611 30.64 70.10 -35.33
CA CYS A 611 30.46 69.97 -36.77
C CYS A 611 29.17 69.18 -37.04
N ARG A 612 28.32 69.66 -37.94
CA ARG A 612 27.17 68.91 -38.41
C ARG A 612 27.47 68.19 -39.74
N GLN A 613 26.86 67.07 -39.91
CA GLN A 613 26.83 66.29 -41.16
C GLN A 613 25.39 65.91 -41.47
N GLU A 614 24.94 66.15 -42.71
CA GLU A 614 23.67 65.55 -43.21
C GLU A 614 23.91 64.05 -43.50
N LEU A 615 22.94 63.20 -43.13
CA LEU A 615 23.02 61.75 -43.32
C LEU A 615 22.12 61.27 -44.44
#